data_14c67b911629f0a05c237b350a74097c
#
_entry.id   14c67b911629f0a05c237b350a74097c
#
_cell.length_a   1.000
_cell.length_b   1.000
_cell.length_c   1.000
_cell.angle_alpha   90.00
_cell.angle_beta   90.00
_cell.angle_gamma   90.00
#
_symmetry.space_group_name_H-M   'P 1'
#
loop_
_entity.id
_entity.type
_entity.pdbx_description
1 polymer ?
#
loop_
_entity_poly.entity_id
_entity_poly.type
_entity_poly.pdbx_seq_one_letter_code
_entity_poly.pdbx_strand_id
1 'polypeptide(L)'
;PLTRRLQWHAGNPAGTSAPPSRQRRGGRRRPRFSGPCQNGAVNYLAHLYLAAPDPEAMLGALLGDFVFGSAGLAAYSPVEQREILVHRRIDRYTDDHPQVVQARSLFEPGLRRYAGIVLDVYFDHLLARDWAHHTDEPLEAFTARFYGHLLAQRSRLPARLQAIAPRIAAHDWLGSYRRRESVDLAVSRIATRLSRNGERLVACLHGLRRHEADIAAGFEAFFPQLQAYVPLARAAVAEAVPQD
;
A
#
# COMPACT_ATOMS: atom_id res chain seq x y z
N PRO A 1 -11.04 -12.60 -6.14
CA PRO A 1 -10.13 -12.19 -5.11
C PRO A 1 -8.81 -12.95 -5.26
N LEU A 2 -7.87 -12.38 -5.99
CA LEU A 2 -6.59 -13.00 -6.37
C LEU A 2 -5.43 -12.05 -6.00
N THR A 3 -5.45 -11.47 -4.83
CA THR A 3 -4.26 -10.83 -4.25
C THR A 3 -3.56 -11.82 -3.33
N ARG A 4 -2.77 -12.73 -3.90
CA ARG A 4 -1.70 -13.40 -3.16
C ARG A 4 -0.57 -12.41 -2.93
N ARG A 5 -0.61 -11.71 -1.83
CA ARG A 5 0.47 -10.83 -1.36
C ARG A 5 1.65 -11.70 -0.88
N LEU A 6 2.86 -11.30 -1.26
CA LEU A 6 4.12 -12.03 -1.04
C LEU A 6 4.60 -11.89 0.40
N GLN A 7 4.95 -12.98 1.07
CA GLN A 7 5.43 -13.00 2.45
C GLN A 7 6.92 -12.62 2.56
N TRP A 8 7.22 -11.80 3.54
CA TRP A 8 8.56 -11.46 4.00
C TRP A 8 8.96 -12.34 5.18
N HIS A 9 10.11 -13.00 5.12
CA HIS A 9 10.70 -13.67 6.26
C HIS A 9 12.00 -12.96 6.68
N ALA A 10 12.07 -12.58 7.96
CA ALA A 10 13.33 -12.35 8.64
C ALA A 10 13.98 -13.73 8.86
N GLY A 11 15.18 -13.92 8.34
CA GLY A 11 15.91 -15.17 8.50
C GLY A 11 16.34 -15.39 9.95
N ASN A 12 16.12 -16.59 10.44
CA ASN A 12 16.82 -17.14 11.61
C ASN A 12 17.37 -18.52 11.21
N PRO A 13 18.67 -18.81 11.40
CA PRO A 13 19.23 -20.09 11.07
C PRO A 13 19.26 -20.99 12.30
N ALA A 14 18.78 -22.20 12.23
CA ALA A 14 19.40 -23.38 12.82
C ALA A 14 18.45 -24.59 12.79
N GLY A 15 18.95 -25.65 12.20
CA GLY A 15 18.37 -26.89 11.88
C GLY A 15 17.96 -27.82 13.04
N THR A 16 17.23 -28.82 12.63
CA THR A 16 17.53 -30.24 12.94
C THR A 16 16.52 -31.12 12.21
N SER A 17 17.00 -32.19 11.66
CA SER A 17 16.37 -33.23 10.88
C SER A 17 15.67 -34.29 11.76
N ALA A 18 14.54 -34.85 11.31
CA ALA A 18 14.11 -36.21 11.60
C ALA A 18 13.01 -36.69 10.61
N PRO A 19 12.85 -38.01 10.37
CA PRO A 19 12.38 -38.60 9.12
C PRO A 19 10.88 -39.01 9.10
N PRO A 20 10.38 -39.61 8.00
CA PRO A 20 8.99 -39.50 7.56
C PRO A 20 8.07 -40.63 8.07
N SER A 21 6.78 -40.35 8.25
CA SER A 21 5.74 -41.34 8.42
C SER A 21 4.53 -41.10 7.50
N ARG A 22 4.31 -42.09 6.68
CA ARG A 22 3.15 -42.65 5.98
C ARG A 22 1.88 -41.83 5.73
N GLN A 23 1.51 -41.91 4.48
CA GLN A 23 0.30 -41.53 3.76
C GLN A 23 -1.03 -41.86 4.46
N ARG A 24 -1.96 -40.90 4.43
CA ARG A 24 -3.39 -41.17 4.26
C ARG A 24 -3.96 -40.26 3.16
N ARG A 25 -4.62 -40.91 2.17
CA ARG A 25 -5.40 -40.25 1.11
C ARG A 25 -6.65 -39.61 1.72
N GLY A 26 -7.07 -38.45 1.24
CA GLY A 26 -8.43 -37.98 1.49
C GLY A 26 -8.56 -36.45 1.39
N GLY A 27 -9.32 -35.96 0.37
CA GLY A 27 -9.99 -34.67 0.41
C GLY A 27 -9.15 -33.47 -0.04
N ARG A 28 -9.33 -33.10 -1.31
CA ARG A 28 -8.88 -31.75 -1.81
C ARG A 28 -9.63 -30.66 -1.04
N ARG A 29 -9.16 -30.28 0.12
CA ARG A 29 -9.51 -29.01 0.76
C ARG A 29 -8.71 -27.91 0.05
N ARG A 30 -9.40 -26.98 -0.59
CA ARG A 30 -8.80 -25.72 -1.06
C ARG A 30 -8.14 -25.05 0.15
N PRO A 31 -6.87 -24.62 0.08
CA PRO A 31 -6.25 -23.94 1.21
C PRO A 31 -6.98 -22.61 1.43
N ARG A 32 -7.57 -22.46 2.61
CA ARG A 32 -7.95 -21.15 3.14
C ARG A 32 -6.65 -20.45 3.53
N PHE A 33 -6.20 -19.52 2.71
CA PHE A 33 -5.12 -18.62 3.07
C PHE A 33 -5.71 -17.46 3.88
N SER A 34 -5.76 -17.62 5.18
CA SER A 34 -5.94 -16.53 6.15
C SER A 34 -4.59 -16.28 6.82
N GLY A 35 -3.81 -15.38 6.24
CA GLY A 35 -2.61 -14.82 6.84
C GLY A 35 -2.58 -13.32 6.56
N PRO A 36 -2.18 -12.47 7.53
CA PRO A 36 -2.13 -11.03 7.32
C PRO A 36 -1.14 -10.71 6.22
N CYS A 37 -1.57 -9.85 5.32
CA CYS A 37 -0.76 -9.38 4.20
C CYS A 37 0.36 -8.48 4.72
N GLN A 38 1.58 -9.02 4.83
CA GLN A 38 2.79 -8.26 5.16
C GLN A 38 3.44 -7.69 3.88
N ASN A 39 2.70 -6.90 3.14
CA ASN A 39 3.29 -6.10 2.09
C ASN A 39 3.13 -4.64 2.48
N GLY A 40 4.24 -3.94 2.63
CA GLY A 40 4.19 -2.50 2.66
C GLY A 40 3.56 -2.06 1.35
N ALA A 41 2.34 -1.59 1.37
CA ALA A 41 1.74 -0.88 0.27
C ALA A 41 2.65 0.30 -0.08
N VAL A 42 2.55 0.80 -1.28
CA VAL A 42 3.53 1.72 -1.83
C VAL A 42 2.85 2.98 -2.34
N ASN A 43 1.53 3.05 -2.22
CA ASN A 43 0.68 4.21 -2.58
C ASN A 43 0.41 5.12 -1.37
N TYR A 44 1.47 5.44 -0.61
CA TYR A 44 1.33 6.25 0.60
C TYR A 44 0.77 7.64 0.33
N LEU A 45 1.18 8.28 -0.77
CA LEU A 45 0.75 9.64 -1.08
C LEU A 45 -0.76 9.71 -1.31
N ALA A 46 -1.34 8.76 -2.04
CA ALA A 46 -2.78 8.71 -2.29
C ALA A 46 -3.56 8.54 -0.99
N HIS A 47 -3.17 7.62 -0.10
CA HIS A 47 -3.82 7.43 1.19
C HIS A 47 -3.76 8.67 2.07
N LEU A 48 -2.60 9.35 2.12
CA LEU A 48 -2.42 10.59 2.88
C LEU A 48 -3.28 11.72 2.31
N TYR A 49 -3.32 11.87 0.99
CA TYR A 49 -4.16 12.84 0.30
C TYR A 49 -5.65 12.63 0.63
N LEU A 50 -6.11 11.39 0.58
CA LEU A 50 -7.52 11.04 0.86
C LEU A 50 -7.89 11.21 2.34
N ALA A 51 -6.91 11.24 3.26
CA ALA A 51 -7.12 11.46 4.70
C ALA A 51 -6.94 12.94 5.12
N ALA A 52 -6.32 13.78 4.25
CA ALA A 52 -6.08 15.20 4.53
C ALA A 52 -7.39 15.98 4.78
N PRO A 53 -7.35 17.15 5.46
CA PRO A 53 -6.14 17.83 5.92
C PRO A 53 -5.64 17.43 7.33
N ASP A 54 -6.36 16.58 8.05
CA ASP A 54 -6.05 16.22 9.44
C ASP A 54 -4.77 15.35 9.53
N PRO A 55 -3.67 15.82 10.18
CA PRO A 55 -2.43 15.06 10.32
C PRO A 55 -2.58 13.74 11.08
N GLU A 56 -3.51 13.66 12.03
CA GLU A 56 -3.79 12.43 12.79
C GLU A 56 -4.47 11.40 11.89
N ALA A 57 -5.44 11.83 11.08
CA ALA A 57 -6.09 10.99 10.08
C ALA A 57 -5.06 10.51 9.02
N MET A 58 -4.17 11.40 8.56
CA MET A 58 -3.09 11.03 7.64
C MET A 58 -2.18 9.96 8.25
N LEU A 59 -1.82 10.08 9.55
CA LEU A 59 -1.03 9.07 10.23
C LEU A 59 -1.78 7.73 10.31
N GLY A 60 -3.06 7.74 10.63
CA GLY A 60 -3.91 6.56 10.62
C GLY A 60 -3.94 5.90 9.24
N ALA A 61 -4.08 6.68 8.18
CA ALA A 61 -4.04 6.19 6.80
C ALA A 61 -2.69 5.53 6.46
N LEU A 62 -1.54 6.08 6.88
CA LEU A 62 -0.24 5.43 6.72
C LEU A 62 -0.14 4.14 7.54
N LEU A 63 -0.66 4.14 8.77
CA LEU A 63 -0.59 3.00 9.67
C LEU A 63 -1.35 1.76 9.18
N GLY A 64 -2.27 1.92 8.23
CA GLY A 64 -3.00 0.81 7.61
C GLY A 64 -2.14 -0.35 7.13
N ASP A 65 -0.91 -0.04 6.68
CA ASP A 65 0.09 -1.03 6.22
C ASP A 65 0.97 -1.63 7.34
N PHE A 66 0.94 -1.04 8.51
CA PHE A 66 1.86 -1.38 9.60
C PHE A 66 1.14 -1.99 10.80
N VAL A 67 -0.17 -1.79 10.93
CA VAL A 67 -0.99 -2.25 12.05
C VAL A 67 -1.88 -3.39 11.61
N PHE A 68 -1.83 -4.53 12.32
CA PHE A 68 -2.58 -5.73 11.99
C PHE A 68 -3.39 -6.22 13.19
N GLY A 69 -4.58 -6.75 12.90
CA GLY A 69 -5.47 -7.30 13.91
C GLY A 69 -6.13 -6.25 14.82
N SER A 70 -7.07 -6.68 15.65
CA SER A 70 -7.79 -5.81 16.60
C SER A 70 -6.90 -5.33 17.75
N ALA A 71 -6.05 -6.20 18.28
CA ALA A 71 -5.12 -5.85 19.36
C ALA A 71 -4.13 -4.74 18.95
N GLY A 72 -3.71 -4.71 17.67
CA GLY A 72 -2.85 -3.66 17.17
C GLY A 72 -3.57 -2.31 17.05
N LEU A 73 -4.88 -2.30 16.77
CA LEU A 73 -5.67 -1.08 16.67
C LEU A 73 -5.81 -0.35 18.01
N ALA A 74 -6.00 -1.07 19.10
CA ALA A 74 -6.25 -0.49 20.42
C ALA A 74 -5.13 0.44 20.95
N ALA A 75 -3.94 0.38 20.35
CA ALA A 75 -2.81 1.25 20.69
C ALA A 75 -2.92 2.67 20.10
N TYR A 76 -3.90 2.93 19.24
CA TYR A 76 -4.05 4.16 18.47
C TYR A 76 -5.32 4.91 18.86
N SER A 77 -5.37 6.21 18.54
CA SER A 77 -6.55 7.04 18.80
C SER A 77 -7.76 6.60 17.97
N PRO A 78 -8.99 6.99 18.36
CA PRO A 78 -10.19 6.69 17.57
C PRO A 78 -10.09 7.18 16.10
N VAL A 79 -9.46 8.34 15.87
CA VAL A 79 -9.23 8.89 14.52
C VAL A 79 -8.31 7.98 13.73
N GLU A 80 -7.16 7.62 14.30
CA GLU A 80 -6.19 6.74 13.65
C GLU A 80 -6.77 5.34 13.41
N GLN A 81 -7.48 4.77 14.38
CA GLN A 81 -8.16 3.48 14.22
C GLN A 81 -9.13 3.48 13.04
N ARG A 82 -9.95 4.54 12.95
CA ARG A 82 -10.88 4.72 11.85
C ARG A 82 -10.16 4.76 10.51
N GLU A 83 -9.12 5.58 10.37
CA GLU A 83 -8.41 5.73 9.11
C GLU A 83 -7.56 4.49 8.73
N ILE A 84 -7.07 3.70 9.71
CA ILE A 84 -6.51 2.37 9.46
C ILE A 84 -7.55 1.44 8.81
N LEU A 85 -8.78 1.48 9.27
CA LEU A 85 -9.86 0.67 8.72
C LEU A 85 -10.34 1.18 7.36
N VAL A 86 -10.39 2.50 7.18
CA VAL A 86 -10.70 3.15 5.89
C VAL A 86 -9.65 2.81 4.85
N HIS A 87 -8.36 2.87 5.18
CA HIS A 87 -7.25 2.44 4.31
C HIS A 87 -7.50 1.04 3.72
N ARG A 88 -7.85 0.07 4.56
CA ARG A 88 -8.14 -1.31 4.10
C ARG A 88 -9.35 -1.41 3.17
N ARG A 89 -10.32 -0.51 3.30
CA ARG A 89 -11.47 -0.43 2.40
C ARG A 89 -11.10 0.20 1.07
N ILE A 90 -10.25 1.23 1.11
CA ILE A 90 -9.67 1.87 -0.08
C ILE A 90 -8.88 0.84 -0.88
N ASP A 91 -7.99 0.07 -0.24
CA ASP A 91 -7.22 -0.98 -0.90
C ASP A 91 -8.11 -1.99 -1.61
N ARG A 92 -9.15 -2.46 -0.92
CA ARG A 92 -10.09 -3.42 -1.50
C ARG A 92 -10.84 -2.82 -2.68
N TYR A 93 -11.34 -1.58 -2.54
CA TYR A 93 -12.03 -0.88 -3.61
C TYR A 93 -11.12 -0.70 -4.83
N THR A 94 -9.88 -0.29 -4.61
CA THR A 94 -8.86 -0.12 -5.65
C THR A 94 -8.57 -1.45 -6.35
N ASP A 95 -8.34 -2.51 -5.59
CA ASP A 95 -8.04 -3.84 -6.12
C ASP A 95 -9.15 -4.42 -7.00
N ASP A 96 -10.41 -4.16 -6.65
CA ASP A 96 -11.59 -4.69 -7.34
C ASP A 96 -12.10 -3.73 -8.44
N HIS A 97 -11.55 -2.51 -8.54
CA HIS A 97 -12.03 -1.51 -9.49
C HIS A 97 -11.74 -1.90 -10.95
N PRO A 98 -12.73 -1.79 -11.88
CA PRO A 98 -12.58 -2.23 -13.27
C PRO A 98 -11.37 -1.62 -13.98
N GLN A 99 -11.09 -0.33 -13.80
CA GLN A 99 -9.93 0.35 -14.40
C GLN A 99 -8.60 -0.23 -13.88
N VAL A 100 -8.51 -0.54 -12.60
CA VAL A 100 -7.30 -1.13 -12.00
C VAL A 100 -7.13 -2.59 -12.44
N VAL A 101 -8.23 -3.35 -12.54
CA VAL A 101 -8.22 -4.71 -13.08
C VAL A 101 -7.77 -4.70 -14.54
N GLN A 102 -8.27 -3.75 -15.34
CA GLN A 102 -7.86 -3.56 -16.73
C GLN A 102 -6.37 -3.20 -16.82
N ALA A 103 -5.90 -2.23 -16.05
CA ALA A 103 -4.49 -1.85 -16.01
C ALA A 103 -3.58 -3.06 -15.68
N ARG A 104 -3.96 -3.89 -14.69
CA ARG A 104 -3.24 -5.15 -14.39
C ARG A 104 -3.23 -6.13 -15.55
N SER A 105 -4.28 -6.16 -16.36
CA SER A 105 -4.40 -7.09 -17.50
C SER A 105 -3.42 -6.77 -18.64
N LEU A 106 -2.93 -5.52 -18.73
CA LEU A 106 -1.95 -5.07 -19.72
C LEU A 106 -0.56 -5.71 -19.51
N PHE A 107 -0.28 -6.19 -18.32
CA PHE A 107 0.97 -6.87 -18.01
C PHE A 107 0.93 -8.34 -18.46
N GLU A 108 2.09 -8.90 -18.78
CA GLU A 108 2.22 -10.31 -19.15
C GLU A 108 1.58 -11.23 -18.10
N PRO A 109 0.92 -12.33 -18.49
CA PRO A 109 0.19 -13.21 -17.57
C PRO A 109 1.02 -13.67 -16.37
N GLY A 110 2.32 -13.94 -16.55
CA GLY A 110 3.25 -14.34 -15.48
C GLY A 110 3.62 -13.21 -14.52
N LEU A 111 3.40 -11.96 -14.89
CA LEU A 111 3.77 -10.76 -14.12
C LEU A 111 2.57 -10.09 -13.44
N ARG A 112 1.34 -10.38 -13.84
CA ARG A 112 0.11 -9.69 -13.35
C ARG A 112 -0.02 -9.66 -11.83
N ARG A 113 0.48 -10.68 -11.12
CA ARG A 113 0.45 -10.73 -9.65
C ARG A 113 1.40 -9.71 -8.99
N TYR A 114 2.39 -9.22 -9.73
CA TYR A 114 3.34 -8.18 -9.27
C TYR A 114 2.93 -6.79 -9.76
N ALA A 115 2.10 -6.74 -10.81
CA ALA A 115 1.65 -5.49 -11.43
C ALA A 115 0.95 -4.57 -10.42
N GLY A 116 0.20 -5.10 -9.45
CA GLY A 116 -0.45 -4.30 -8.41
C GLY A 116 0.55 -3.39 -7.67
N ILE A 117 1.70 -3.94 -7.25
CA ILE A 117 2.75 -3.16 -6.56
C ILE A 117 3.30 -2.04 -7.46
N VAL A 118 3.46 -2.31 -8.75
CA VAL A 118 3.97 -1.30 -9.70
C VAL A 118 2.92 -0.23 -9.97
N LEU A 119 1.65 -0.61 -10.08
CA LEU A 119 0.55 0.33 -10.26
C LEU A 119 0.37 1.23 -9.05
N ASP A 120 0.49 0.71 -7.82
CA ASP A 120 0.43 1.49 -6.59
C ASP A 120 1.48 2.62 -6.60
N VAL A 121 2.75 2.27 -6.92
CA VAL A 121 3.83 3.26 -7.03
C VAL A 121 3.58 4.26 -8.17
N TYR A 122 3.07 3.77 -9.30
CA TYR A 122 2.83 4.60 -10.45
C TYR A 122 1.64 5.54 -10.26
N PHE A 123 0.60 5.13 -9.56
CA PHE A 123 -0.54 5.98 -9.21
C PHE A 123 -0.14 7.09 -8.25
N ASP A 124 0.74 6.83 -7.27
CA ASP A 124 1.34 7.88 -6.44
C ASP A 124 2.17 8.87 -7.29
N HIS A 125 2.86 8.39 -8.33
CA HIS A 125 3.56 9.27 -9.26
C HIS A 125 2.58 10.13 -10.06
N LEU A 126 1.50 9.56 -10.62
CA LEU A 126 0.50 10.32 -11.37
C LEU A 126 -0.15 11.40 -10.49
N LEU A 127 -0.52 11.05 -9.27
CA LEU A 127 -1.04 12.00 -8.29
C LEU A 127 -0.05 13.12 -7.99
N ALA A 128 1.23 12.78 -7.75
CA ALA A 128 2.27 13.78 -7.44
C ALA A 128 2.62 14.67 -8.64
N ARG A 129 2.61 14.11 -9.86
CA ARG A 129 2.85 14.83 -11.11
C ARG A 129 1.77 15.90 -11.36
N ASP A 130 0.54 15.50 -11.16
CA ASP A 130 -0.64 16.30 -11.49
C ASP A 130 -1.25 16.93 -10.22
N TRP A 131 -0.46 17.07 -9.15
CA TRP A 131 -0.89 17.48 -7.82
C TRP A 131 -1.75 18.74 -7.78
N ALA A 132 -1.38 19.78 -8.55
CA ALA A 132 -2.11 21.03 -8.63
C ALA A 132 -3.53 20.90 -9.24
N HIS A 133 -3.84 19.82 -9.92
CA HIS A 133 -5.20 19.50 -10.39
C HIS A 133 -6.11 18.94 -9.28
N HIS A 134 -5.52 18.53 -8.17
CA HIS A 134 -6.24 17.85 -7.08
C HIS A 134 -6.41 18.73 -5.84
N THR A 135 -5.52 19.71 -5.62
CA THR A 135 -5.55 20.59 -4.44
C THR A 135 -4.74 21.87 -4.69
N ASP A 136 -5.14 22.95 -3.99
CA ASP A 136 -4.42 24.23 -3.99
C ASP A 136 -3.19 24.23 -3.06
N GLU A 137 -3.09 23.26 -2.11
CA GLU A 137 -1.92 23.15 -1.22
C GLU A 137 -0.73 22.61 -2.02
N PRO A 138 0.43 23.31 -2.06
CA PRO A 138 1.63 22.80 -2.73
C PRO A 138 2.06 21.45 -2.15
N LEU A 139 2.53 20.52 -3.03
CA LEU A 139 2.97 19.18 -2.59
C LEU A 139 4.05 19.24 -1.51
N GLU A 140 4.97 20.21 -1.61
CA GLU A 140 6.02 20.42 -0.62
C GLU A 140 5.47 20.80 0.76
N ALA A 141 4.46 21.66 0.80
CA ALA A 141 3.80 22.04 2.06
C ALA A 141 3.05 20.86 2.67
N PHE A 142 2.32 20.13 1.83
CA PHE A 142 1.61 18.91 2.23
C PHE A 142 2.56 17.86 2.83
N THR A 143 3.64 17.53 2.13
CA THR A 143 4.59 16.51 2.59
C THR A 143 5.36 16.98 3.82
N ALA A 144 5.78 18.25 3.89
CA ALA A 144 6.46 18.80 5.07
C ALA A 144 5.58 18.76 6.32
N ARG A 145 4.30 19.14 6.20
CA ARG A 145 3.32 19.06 7.28
C ARG A 145 3.15 17.62 7.79
N PHE A 146 3.01 16.66 6.88
CA PHE A 146 2.92 15.26 7.25
C PHE A 146 4.21 14.73 7.90
N TYR A 147 5.39 15.04 7.36
CA TYR A 147 6.66 14.61 7.93
C TYR A 147 6.90 15.17 9.33
N GLY A 148 6.52 16.42 9.57
CA GLY A 148 6.58 17.03 10.91
C GLY A 148 5.75 16.23 11.91
N HIS A 149 4.51 15.87 11.56
CA HIS A 149 3.65 15.06 12.41
C HIS A 149 4.19 13.63 12.60
N LEU A 150 4.61 12.96 11.53
CA LEU A 150 5.18 11.61 11.55
C LEU A 150 6.39 11.53 12.50
N LEU A 151 7.29 12.50 12.45
CA LEU A 151 8.48 12.55 13.32
C LEU A 151 8.13 12.86 14.77
N ALA A 152 7.16 13.75 15.02
CA ALA A 152 6.67 14.05 16.36
C ALA A 152 6.05 12.81 17.04
N GLN A 153 5.39 11.94 16.28
CA GLN A 153 4.77 10.71 16.78
C GLN A 153 5.71 9.49 16.77
N ARG A 154 7.00 9.66 16.42
CA ARG A 154 7.93 8.56 16.14
C ARG A 154 8.01 7.51 17.24
N SER A 155 7.99 7.89 18.53
CA SER A 155 8.15 6.97 19.65
C SER A 155 7.02 5.92 19.77
N ARG A 156 5.83 6.22 19.26
CA ARG A 156 4.66 5.33 19.30
C ARG A 156 4.39 4.58 17.99
N LEU A 157 5.22 4.82 16.96
CA LEU A 157 5.07 4.13 15.68
C LEU A 157 5.49 2.64 15.81
N PRO A 158 4.95 1.74 14.96
CA PRO A 158 5.46 0.38 14.84
C PRO A 158 6.96 0.39 14.54
N ALA A 159 7.71 -0.53 15.14
CA ALA A 159 9.19 -0.55 15.09
C ALA A 159 9.76 -0.39 13.68
N ARG A 160 9.14 -1.02 12.67
CA ARG A 160 9.55 -0.89 11.27
C ARG A 160 9.38 0.54 10.74
N LEU A 161 8.24 1.18 11.01
CA LEU A 161 7.97 2.56 10.59
C LEU A 161 8.84 3.53 11.38
N GLN A 162 9.02 3.32 12.69
CA GLN A 162 9.91 4.11 13.54
C GLN A 162 11.35 4.14 13.00
N ALA A 163 11.85 3.01 12.46
CA ALA A 163 13.20 2.91 11.90
C ALA A 163 13.35 3.68 10.58
N ILE A 164 12.31 3.74 9.73
CA ILE A 164 12.38 4.35 8.39
C ILE A 164 11.86 5.79 8.34
N ALA A 165 11.03 6.24 9.29
CA ALA A 165 10.41 7.56 9.30
C ALA A 165 11.42 8.72 9.11
N PRO A 166 12.60 8.74 9.78
CA PRO A 166 13.58 9.79 9.54
C PRO A 166 14.09 9.85 8.10
N ARG A 167 14.25 8.69 7.45
CA ARG A 167 14.70 8.63 6.05
C ARG A 167 13.60 9.05 5.08
N ILE A 168 12.34 8.70 5.38
CA ILE A 168 11.18 9.14 4.58
C ILE A 168 11.15 10.67 4.54
N ALA A 169 11.29 11.33 5.70
CA ALA A 169 11.28 12.79 5.80
C ALA A 169 12.53 13.43 5.19
N ALA A 170 13.74 12.95 5.55
CA ALA A 170 15.00 13.56 5.11
C ALA A 170 15.22 13.50 3.60
N HIS A 171 14.66 12.52 2.92
CA HIS A 171 14.80 12.36 1.46
C HIS A 171 13.55 12.78 0.69
N ASP A 172 12.60 13.44 1.34
CA ASP A 172 11.30 13.82 0.74
C ASP A 172 10.73 12.69 -0.12
N TRP A 173 10.55 11.53 0.49
CA TRP A 173 10.18 10.33 -0.26
C TRP A 173 8.86 10.51 -1.02
N LEU A 174 7.84 11.10 -0.37
CA LEU A 174 6.52 11.32 -0.97
C LEU A 174 6.60 12.36 -2.11
N GLY A 175 7.27 13.50 -1.90
CA GLY A 175 7.44 14.52 -2.93
C GLY A 175 8.34 14.05 -4.08
N SER A 176 9.22 13.08 -3.84
CA SER A 176 10.05 12.49 -4.89
C SER A 176 9.24 11.81 -6.00
N TYR A 177 8.01 11.36 -5.71
CA TYR A 177 7.14 10.71 -6.69
C TYR A 177 6.72 11.60 -7.85
N ARG A 178 6.86 12.93 -7.76
CA ARG A 178 6.65 13.81 -8.93
C ARG A 178 7.59 13.47 -10.10
N ARG A 179 8.76 12.86 -9.85
CA ARG A 179 9.71 12.45 -10.88
C ARG A 179 9.46 11.01 -11.31
N ARG A 180 9.36 10.79 -12.63
CA ARG A 180 9.11 9.46 -13.21
C ARG A 180 10.16 8.42 -12.80
N GLU A 181 11.41 8.83 -12.69
CA GLU A 181 12.53 7.96 -12.31
C GLU A 181 12.39 7.40 -10.89
N SER A 182 11.65 8.10 -10.02
CA SER A 182 11.37 7.64 -8.66
C SER A 182 10.52 6.39 -8.62
N VAL A 183 9.69 6.13 -9.65
CA VAL A 183 8.91 4.90 -9.80
C VAL A 183 9.83 3.70 -9.96
N ASP A 184 10.77 3.78 -10.91
CA ASP A 184 11.72 2.70 -11.17
C ASP A 184 12.60 2.41 -9.96
N LEU A 185 13.05 3.47 -9.28
CA LEU A 185 13.85 3.37 -8.06
C LEU A 185 13.05 2.74 -6.91
N ALA A 186 11.80 3.14 -6.71
CA ALA A 186 10.93 2.58 -5.68
C ALA A 186 10.65 1.10 -5.93
N VAL A 187 10.25 0.74 -7.16
CA VAL A 187 10.02 -0.65 -7.57
C VAL A 187 11.27 -1.51 -7.35
N SER A 188 12.45 -1.01 -7.75
CA SER A 188 13.73 -1.70 -7.56
C SER A 188 14.04 -1.92 -6.07
N ARG A 189 13.85 -0.90 -5.22
CA ARG A 189 14.03 -0.99 -3.76
C ARG A 189 13.04 -1.97 -3.11
N ILE A 190 11.81 -2.05 -3.59
CA ILE A 190 10.84 -3.03 -3.12
C ILE A 190 11.28 -4.44 -3.53
N ALA A 191 11.72 -4.60 -4.77
CA ALA A 191 12.20 -5.88 -5.29
C ALA A 191 13.34 -6.48 -4.47
N THR A 192 14.30 -5.65 -3.98
CA THR A 192 15.39 -6.13 -3.10
C THR A 192 14.91 -6.62 -1.74
N ARG A 193 13.71 -6.24 -1.32
CA ARG A 193 13.11 -6.65 -0.05
C ARG A 193 12.20 -7.87 -0.17
N LEU A 194 11.89 -8.31 -1.39
CA LEU A 194 11.13 -9.53 -1.61
C LEU A 194 12.03 -10.74 -1.38
N SER A 195 11.54 -11.71 -0.60
CA SER A 195 12.27 -12.95 -0.33
C SER A 195 12.46 -13.82 -1.58
N ARG A 196 11.60 -13.67 -2.60
CA ARG A 196 11.62 -14.41 -3.87
C ARG A 196 11.02 -13.56 -5.00
N ASN A 197 11.51 -13.80 -6.20
CA ASN A 197 10.97 -13.23 -7.45
C ASN A 197 10.99 -11.70 -7.54
N GLY A 198 11.95 -11.04 -6.88
CA GLY A 198 12.15 -9.58 -7.02
C GLY A 198 12.41 -9.18 -8.48
N GLU A 199 13.09 -10.05 -9.24
CA GLU A 199 13.34 -9.86 -10.67
C GLU A 199 12.05 -9.77 -11.49
N ARG A 200 10.98 -10.47 -11.10
CA ARG A 200 9.67 -10.39 -11.77
C ARG A 200 8.97 -9.07 -11.49
N LEU A 201 9.14 -8.52 -10.28
CA LEU A 201 8.64 -7.19 -9.97
C LEU A 201 9.35 -6.13 -10.82
N VAL A 202 10.68 -6.21 -10.96
CA VAL A 202 11.45 -5.31 -11.84
C VAL A 202 11.03 -5.48 -13.31
N ALA A 203 10.80 -6.71 -13.76
CA ALA A 203 10.34 -6.98 -15.13
C ALA A 203 9.00 -6.30 -15.45
N CYS A 204 8.13 -6.06 -14.46
CA CYS A 204 6.88 -5.30 -14.66
C CYS A 204 7.13 -3.86 -15.15
N LEU A 205 8.30 -3.26 -14.89
CA LEU A 205 8.62 -1.92 -15.37
C LEU A 205 8.61 -1.82 -16.91
N HIS A 206 8.94 -2.91 -17.60
CA HIS A 206 8.82 -2.94 -19.06
C HIS A 206 7.35 -2.84 -19.51
N GLY A 207 6.46 -3.61 -18.87
CA GLY A 207 5.02 -3.54 -19.15
C GLY A 207 4.44 -2.16 -18.82
N LEU A 208 4.86 -1.56 -17.68
CA LEU A 208 4.48 -0.20 -17.32
C LEU A 208 4.84 0.80 -18.42
N ARG A 209 6.11 0.84 -18.86
CA ARG A 209 6.57 1.77 -19.90
C ARG A 209 5.83 1.58 -21.23
N ARG A 210 5.52 0.34 -21.57
CA ARG A 210 4.81 0.01 -22.82
C ARG A 210 3.37 0.50 -22.83
N HIS A 211 2.70 0.50 -21.66
CA HIS A 211 1.28 0.81 -21.52
C HIS A 211 1.03 2.05 -20.67
N GLU A 212 2.03 2.91 -20.53
CA GLU A 212 2.01 4.06 -19.63
C GLU A 212 0.83 4.98 -19.87
N ALA A 213 0.50 5.27 -21.14
CA ALA A 213 -0.62 6.13 -21.52
C ALA A 213 -1.98 5.50 -21.15
N ASP A 214 -2.17 4.20 -21.42
CA ASP A 214 -3.41 3.49 -21.10
C ASP A 214 -3.63 3.41 -19.58
N ILE A 215 -2.54 3.17 -18.83
CA ILE A 215 -2.57 3.11 -17.37
C ILE A 215 -2.88 4.48 -16.79
N ALA A 216 -2.30 5.56 -17.32
CA ALA A 216 -2.57 6.93 -16.88
C ALA A 216 -4.03 7.31 -17.14
N ALA A 217 -4.56 7.04 -18.34
CA ALA A 217 -5.98 7.27 -18.63
C ALA A 217 -6.90 6.46 -17.70
N GLY A 218 -6.52 5.22 -17.37
CA GLY A 218 -7.22 4.39 -16.39
C GLY A 218 -7.22 5.02 -14.99
N PHE A 219 -6.11 5.62 -14.56
CA PHE A 219 -6.01 6.35 -13.29
C PHE A 219 -6.90 7.59 -13.27
N GLU A 220 -6.88 8.40 -14.31
CA GLU A 220 -7.73 9.60 -14.45
C GLU A 220 -9.22 9.26 -14.35
N ALA A 221 -9.64 8.13 -14.92
CA ALA A 221 -11.02 7.66 -14.81
C ALA A 221 -11.36 7.06 -13.43
N PHE A 222 -10.38 6.45 -12.76
CA PHE A 222 -10.51 5.76 -11.47
C PHE A 222 -10.49 6.72 -10.29
N PHE A 223 -9.53 7.63 -10.22
CA PHE A 223 -9.22 8.40 -9.02
C PHE A 223 -10.38 9.28 -8.52
N PRO A 224 -11.17 9.97 -9.38
CA PRO A 224 -12.37 10.68 -8.93
C PRO A 224 -13.42 9.76 -8.29
N GLN A 225 -13.55 8.52 -8.77
CA GLN A 225 -14.48 7.54 -8.20
C GLN A 225 -13.99 7.06 -6.83
N LEU A 226 -12.67 6.91 -6.65
CA LEU A 226 -12.07 6.62 -5.36
C LEU A 226 -12.30 7.77 -4.38
N GLN A 227 -12.10 9.02 -4.80
CA GLN A 227 -12.41 10.20 -3.97
C GLN A 227 -13.87 10.22 -3.51
N ALA A 228 -14.81 9.91 -4.40
CA ALA A 228 -16.23 9.82 -4.07
C ALA A 228 -16.56 8.63 -3.13
N TYR A 229 -15.80 7.56 -3.19
CA TYR A 229 -15.97 6.38 -2.32
C TYR A 229 -15.49 6.61 -0.89
N VAL A 230 -14.48 7.43 -0.65
CA VAL A 230 -13.86 7.60 0.69
C VAL A 230 -14.85 8.05 1.77
N PRO A 231 -15.73 9.04 1.56
CA PRO A 231 -16.74 9.39 2.56
C PRO A 231 -17.66 8.22 2.92
N LEU A 232 -18.05 7.40 1.95
CA LEU A 232 -18.87 6.21 2.15
C LEU A 232 -18.13 5.15 2.98
N ALA A 233 -16.83 4.97 2.70
CA ALA A 233 -15.98 4.07 3.46
C ALA A 233 -15.84 4.51 4.92
N ARG A 234 -15.71 5.84 5.19
CA ARG A 234 -15.67 6.40 6.54
C ARG A 234 -16.97 6.21 7.29
N ALA A 235 -18.11 6.49 6.65
CA ALA A 235 -19.43 6.28 7.24
C ALA A 235 -19.62 4.81 7.64
N ALA A 236 -19.33 3.88 6.74
CA ALA A 236 -19.45 2.46 6.99
C ALA A 236 -18.47 1.92 8.07
N VAL A 237 -17.32 2.58 8.29
CA VAL A 237 -16.42 2.26 9.42
C VAL A 237 -17.01 2.81 10.73
N ALA A 238 -17.57 4.02 10.74
CA ALA A 238 -18.16 4.61 11.92
C ALA A 238 -19.37 3.81 12.44
N GLU A 239 -20.17 3.26 11.53
CA GLU A 239 -21.31 2.39 11.88
C GLU A 239 -20.88 1.03 12.44
N ALA A 240 -19.71 0.53 12.02
CA ALA A 240 -19.22 -0.79 12.42
C ALA A 240 -18.45 -0.80 13.75
N VAL A 241 -18.02 0.36 14.24
CA VAL A 241 -17.32 0.51 15.54
C VAL A 241 -18.34 1.03 16.53
N PRO A 242 -18.76 0.22 17.55
CA PRO A 242 -19.65 0.72 18.60
C PRO A 242 -19.01 1.95 19.28
N GLN A 243 -19.79 3.00 19.46
CA GLN A 243 -19.42 4.12 20.32
C GLN A 243 -19.74 3.68 21.76
N ASP A 244 -18.72 3.23 22.50
CA ASP A 244 -18.81 3.06 23.94
C ASP A 244 -18.78 4.40 24.67
#